data_da58aafb176802aca6b399816c51606c
#
_entry.id   da58aafb176802aca6b399816c51606c
#
_cell.length_a   1.000
_cell.length_b   1.000
_cell.length_c   1.000
_cell.angle_alpha   90.00
_cell.angle_beta   90.00
_cell.angle_gamma   90.00
#
_symmetry.space_group_name_H-M   'P 1'
#
loop_
_entity.id
_entity.type
_entity.pdbx_description
1 polymer ?
#
loop_
_entity_poly.entity_id
_entity_poly.type
_entity_poly.pdbx_seq_one_letter_code
_entity_poly.pdbx_strand_id
1 'polypeptide(L)'
;EDNSNVSVVSRKGMFKVIQYDKDLSCTADDAQIKFYMSQMNVKKRQLMITLNNESVNIQPGAMQWYVGDVHQSTGLKGIGDTIKKFFNAQVTGESTIKPQYEGTGVIVTEPSYKYYIIEDLDDWNGAMCVEDGLYCASETKVSLSTSMIKSVSGQTIGDEGLFNLCLKGSGKVVLECDVPQEELITIDLHN
;
A
#
# COMPACT_ATOMS: atom_id res chain seq x y z
N GLU A 1 -12.25 3.10 -21.40
CA GLU A 1 -12.01 4.37 -22.12
C GLU A 1 -10.52 4.54 -22.23
N ASP A 2 -10.04 4.75 -23.45
CA ASP A 2 -8.61 4.91 -23.73
C ASP A 2 -8.15 6.30 -23.30
N ASN A 3 -7.49 6.38 -22.15
CA ASN A 3 -6.77 7.57 -21.76
C ASN A 3 -5.31 7.39 -22.20
N SER A 4 -4.92 8.05 -23.29
CA SER A 4 -3.56 7.96 -23.85
C SER A 4 -2.44 8.47 -22.93
N ASN A 5 -2.81 9.15 -21.83
CA ASN A 5 -1.85 9.61 -20.81
C ASN A 5 -1.70 8.64 -19.62
N VAL A 6 -2.40 7.49 -19.64
CA VAL A 6 -2.37 6.51 -18.56
C VAL A 6 -1.91 5.17 -19.11
N SER A 7 -0.87 4.62 -18.52
CA SER A 7 -0.36 3.29 -18.82
C SER A 7 -0.47 2.37 -17.62
N VAL A 8 -0.60 1.05 -17.86
CA VAL A 8 -0.54 0.03 -16.84
C VAL A 8 0.88 -0.49 -16.77
N VAL A 9 1.57 -0.27 -15.64
CA VAL A 9 2.97 -0.66 -15.47
C VAL A 9 3.14 -1.98 -14.73
N SER A 10 2.16 -2.39 -13.93
CA SER A 10 2.18 -3.69 -13.24
C SER A 10 0.76 -4.21 -12.98
N ARG A 11 0.60 -5.54 -12.96
CA ARG A 11 -0.67 -6.21 -12.60
C ARG A 11 -0.39 -7.57 -11.97
N LYS A 12 -1.01 -7.84 -10.80
CA LYS A 12 -1.03 -9.16 -10.16
C LYS A 12 -2.39 -9.33 -9.44
N GLY A 13 -3.17 -10.34 -9.82
CA GLY A 13 -4.51 -10.57 -9.24
C GLY A 13 -5.43 -9.35 -9.39
N MET A 14 -6.03 -8.92 -8.27
CA MET A 14 -6.93 -7.77 -8.22
C MET A 14 -6.21 -6.42 -8.32
N PHE A 15 -4.88 -6.39 -8.17
CA PHE A 15 -4.07 -5.18 -8.12
C PHE A 15 -3.53 -4.80 -9.49
N LYS A 16 -3.62 -3.52 -9.82
CA LYS A 16 -3.10 -2.90 -11.04
C LYS A 16 -2.46 -1.56 -10.70
N VAL A 17 -1.22 -1.37 -11.09
CA VAL A 17 -0.54 -0.08 -10.97
C VAL A 17 -0.71 0.69 -12.27
N ILE A 18 -1.33 1.86 -12.19
CA ILE A 18 -1.44 2.80 -13.30
C ILE A 18 -0.44 3.92 -13.12
N GLN A 19 0.11 4.39 -14.23
CA GLN A 19 1.10 5.46 -14.29
C GLN A 19 0.65 6.52 -15.27
N TYR A 20 0.81 7.78 -14.91
CA TYR A 20 0.56 8.92 -15.79
C TYR A 20 1.85 9.26 -16.55
N ASP A 21 1.82 9.23 -17.87
CA ASP A 21 2.99 9.51 -18.70
C ASP A 21 3.42 10.97 -18.61
N LYS A 22 2.44 11.86 -18.43
CA LYS A 22 2.64 13.28 -18.15
C LYS A 22 1.80 13.70 -16.96
N ASP A 23 2.36 14.49 -16.06
CA ASP A 23 1.59 15.16 -15.02
C ASP A 23 0.97 16.45 -15.59
N LEU A 24 -0.28 16.32 -16.03
CA LEU A 24 -1.03 17.45 -16.60
C LEU A 24 -1.61 18.39 -15.52
N SER A 25 -1.43 18.05 -14.24
CA SER A 25 -1.86 18.88 -13.09
C SER A 25 -0.77 19.85 -12.64
N CYS A 26 0.20 20.17 -13.50
CA CYS A 26 1.26 21.13 -13.15
C CYS A 26 0.76 22.58 -13.24
N THR A 27 1.35 23.43 -12.40
CA THR A 27 1.22 24.90 -12.48
C THR A 27 2.35 25.49 -13.32
N ALA A 28 2.27 26.77 -13.64
CA ALA A 28 3.36 27.44 -14.35
C ALA A 28 4.67 27.45 -13.55
N ASP A 29 4.56 27.51 -12.20
CA ASP A 29 5.71 27.59 -11.30
C ASP A 29 6.45 26.25 -11.16
N ASP A 30 5.76 25.11 -11.28
CA ASP A 30 6.35 23.78 -11.12
C ASP A 30 6.52 23.00 -12.45
N ALA A 31 6.10 23.59 -13.59
CA ALA A 31 6.13 22.93 -14.88
C ALA A 31 7.53 22.47 -15.28
N GLN A 32 8.57 23.27 -15.03
CA GLN A 32 9.94 22.93 -15.32
C GLN A 32 10.43 21.73 -14.50
N ILE A 33 10.13 21.73 -13.19
CA ILE A 33 10.49 20.64 -12.27
C ILE A 33 9.81 19.35 -12.72
N LYS A 34 8.51 19.38 -12.98
CA LYS A 34 7.73 18.23 -13.43
C LYS A 34 8.17 17.69 -14.79
N PHE A 35 8.63 18.57 -15.68
CA PHE A 35 9.23 18.14 -16.93
C PHE A 35 10.47 17.27 -16.70
N TYR A 36 11.42 17.73 -15.86
CA TYR A 36 12.62 16.94 -15.54
C TYR A 36 12.31 15.68 -14.75
N MET A 37 11.37 15.72 -13.81
CA MET A 37 10.89 14.53 -13.10
C MET A 37 10.42 13.45 -14.07
N SER A 38 9.66 13.81 -15.09
CA SER A 38 9.15 12.85 -16.08
C SER A 38 10.27 12.19 -16.90
N GLN A 39 11.38 12.92 -17.16
CA GLN A 39 12.56 12.37 -17.85
C GLN A 39 13.35 11.38 -16.99
N MET A 40 13.24 11.50 -15.66
CA MET A 40 13.92 10.66 -14.68
C MET A 40 13.03 9.55 -14.12
N ASN A 41 11.94 9.19 -14.80
CA ASN A 41 10.97 8.18 -14.35
C ASN A 41 10.25 8.52 -13.02
N VAL A 42 10.31 9.77 -12.57
CA VAL A 42 9.52 10.24 -11.42
C VAL A 42 8.14 10.63 -11.92
N LYS A 43 7.27 9.63 -12.02
CA LYS A 43 5.93 9.76 -12.59
C LYS A 43 4.85 9.54 -11.52
N LYS A 44 3.73 10.21 -11.71
CA LYS A 44 2.56 10.02 -10.85
C LYS A 44 1.98 8.62 -11.09
N ARG A 45 1.70 7.89 -10.00
CA ARG A 45 1.13 6.53 -10.02
C ARG A 45 -0.02 6.42 -9.05
N GLN A 46 -0.89 5.46 -9.30
CA GLN A 46 -1.98 5.07 -8.40
C GLN A 46 -2.12 3.54 -8.43
N LEU A 47 -2.54 2.99 -7.30
CA LEU A 47 -3.00 1.61 -7.24
C LEU A 47 -4.49 1.58 -7.60
N MET A 48 -4.86 0.76 -8.57
CA MET A 48 -6.23 0.43 -8.91
C MET A 48 -6.51 -1.02 -8.47
N ILE A 49 -7.56 -1.22 -7.71
CA ILE A 49 -7.96 -2.51 -7.14
C ILE A 49 -9.31 -2.87 -7.72
N THR A 50 -9.41 -4.00 -8.39
CA THR A 50 -10.67 -4.50 -8.95
C THR A 50 -11.19 -5.63 -8.07
N LEU A 51 -12.35 -5.42 -7.47
CA LEU A 51 -13.06 -6.41 -6.65
C LEU A 51 -14.16 -7.08 -7.49
N ASN A 52 -14.23 -8.40 -7.40
CA ASN A 52 -15.27 -9.21 -8.01
C ASN A 52 -15.87 -10.15 -6.96
N ASN A 53 -16.71 -9.61 -6.08
CA ASN A 53 -17.19 -10.26 -4.87
C ASN A 53 -16.03 -10.71 -3.96
N GLU A 54 -15.03 -9.82 -3.86
CA GLU A 54 -13.78 -10.02 -3.13
C GLU A 54 -13.60 -8.95 -2.07
N SER A 55 -12.59 -9.13 -1.22
CA SER A 55 -12.25 -8.17 -0.17
C SER A 55 -10.77 -7.85 -0.15
N VAL A 56 -10.45 -6.63 0.28
CA VAL A 56 -9.10 -6.08 0.33
C VAL A 56 -8.89 -5.25 1.58
N ASN A 57 -7.71 -5.34 2.18
CA ASN A 57 -7.25 -4.41 3.21
C ASN A 57 -6.45 -3.28 2.56
N ILE A 58 -6.68 -2.04 2.97
CA ILE A 58 -6.00 -0.86 2.43
C ILE A 58 -5.44 -0.03 3.57
N GLN A 59 -4.30 0.61 3.36
CA GLN A 59 -3.71 1.56 4.31
C GLN A 59 -4.70 2.70 4.58
N PRO A 60 -4.94 3.07 5.86
CA PRO A 60 -5.77 4.22 6.19
C PRO A 60 -5.37 5.48 5.43
N GLY A 61 -6.35 6.16 4.84
CA GLY A 61 -6.12 7.38 4.07
C GLY A 61 -5.61 7.19 2.65
N ALA A 62 -5.27 5.97 2.24
CA ALA A 62 -4.75 5.73 0.88
C ALA A 62 -5.84 5.74 -0.20
N MET A 63 -7.10 5.47 0.13
CA MET A 63 -8.19 5.45 -0.87
C MET A 63 -8.60 6.87 -1.26
N GLN A 64 -8.59 7.16 -2.55
CA GLN A 64 -9.10 8.40 -3.12
C GLN A 64 -10.59 8.31 -3.47
N TRP A 65 -10.97 7.27 -4.23
CA TRP A 65 -12.35 7.04 -4.63
C TRP A 65 -12.61 5.58 -4.95
N TYR A 66 -13.87 5.21 -5.02
CA TYR A 66 -14.33 3.92 -5.50
C TYR A 66 -15.61 4.06 -6.33
N VAL A 67 -15.92 3.02 -7.12
CA VAL A 67 -17.14 2.90 -7.91
C VAL A 67 -17.62 1.45 -7.90
N GLY A 68 -18.92 1.25 -7.91
CA GLY A 68 -19.57 -0.05 -7.82
C GLY A 68 -20.20 -0.30 -6.46
N ASP A 69 -20.56 -1.55 -6.22
CA ASP A 69 -21.12 -2.01 -4.94
C ASP A 69 -19.98 -2.43 -4.00
N VAL A 70 -19.35 -1.41 -3.39
CA VAL A 70 -18.21 -1.56 -2.49
C VAL A 70 -18.56 -1.00 -1.13
N HIS A 71 -18.36 -1.79 -0.10
CA HIS A 71 -18.65 -1.44 1.28
C HIS A 71 -17.38 -1.51 2.13
N GLN A 72 -17.24 -0.55 3.05
CA GLN A 72 -16.21 -0.63 4.07
C GLN A 72 -16.70 -1.56 5.18
N SER A 73 -15.90 -2.55 5.53
CA SER A 73 -16.09 -3.40 6.70
C SER A 73 -14.89 -3.27 7.64
N THR A 74 -15.09 -3.61 8.89
CA THR A 74 -14.00 -3.60 9.89
C THR A 74 -13.26 -4.94 9.94
N GLY A 75 -13.68 -5.92 9.14
CA GLY A 75 -13.24 -7.32 9.31
C GLY A 75 -13.72 -7.96 10.63
N LEU A 76 -14.33 -7.18 11.50
CA LEU A 76 -14.88 -7.62 12.79
C LEU A 76 -16.41 -7.74 12.66
N LYS A 77 -16.93 -8.94 12.67
CA LYS A 77 -18.37 -9.19 12.66
C LYS A 77 -19.00 -8.69 13.96
N GLY A 78 -19.77 -7.61 13.85
CA GLY A 78 -20.67 -7.08 14.87
C GLY A 78 -20.02 -6.11 15.83
N ILE A 79 -20.23 -4.80 15.63
CA ILE A 79 -20.45 -3.78 16.66
C ILE A 79 -20.27 -2.38 16.02
N GLY A 80 -21.37 -1.63 15.87
CA GLY A 80 -21.39 -0.26 15.33
C GLY A 80 -20.61 0.77 16.16
N ASP A 81 -20.33 0.51 17.45
CA ASP A 81 -19.55 1.41 18.32
C ASP A 81 -18.03 1.21 18.17
N THR A 82 -17.59 0.10 17.61
CA THR A 82 -16.17 -0.20 17.41
C THR A 82 -15.60 0.62 16.26
N ILE A 83 -16.43 1.00 15.29
CA ILE A 83 -16.02 1.83 14.15
C ILE A 83 -15.53 3.21 14.62
N LYS A 84 -16.23 3.85 15.56
CA LYS A 84 -15.81 5.15 16.12
C LYS A 84 -14.51 5.06 16.93
N LYS A 85 -14.35 3.99 17.71
CA LYS A 85 -13.11 3.73 18.45
C LYS A 85 -11.95 3.41 17.52
N PHE A 86 -12.22 2.75 16.40
CA PHE A 86 -11.26 2.43 15.37
C PHE A 86 -10.69 3.69 14.68
N PHE A 87 -11.56 4.62 14.26
CA PHE A 87 -11.11 5.89 13.67
C PHE A 87 -10.32 6.75 14.66
N ASN A 88 -10.65 6.71 15.94
CA ASN A 88 -9.92 7.45 16.97
C ASN A 88 -8.56 6.82 17.28
N ALA A 89 -8.39 5.50 17.17
CA ALA A 89 -7.12 4.80 17.36
C ALA A 89 -6.16 5.00 16.17
N GLN A 90 -6.68 5.25 14.97
CA GLN A 90 -5.86 5.57 13.78
C GLN A 90 -5.13 6.91 13.89
N VAL A 91 -5.68 7.85 14.65
CA VAL A 91 -5.04 9.16 14.86
C VAL A 91 -3.76 9.06 15.71
N THR A 92 -3.59 7.95 16.45
CA THR A 92 -2.43 7.73 17.33
C THR A 92 -1.33 6.86 16.71
N GLY A 93 -1.46 6.42 15.45
CA GLY A 93 -0.40 5.66 14.73
C GLY A 93 -0.20 4.21 15.16
N GLU A 94 -0.99 3.68 16.12
CA GLU A 94 -0.75 2.38 16.75
C GLU A 94 -1.61 1.22 16.20
N SER A 95 -2.46 1.43 15.19
CA SER A 95 -3.39 0.41 14.74
C SER A 95 -2.82 -0.51 13.66
N THR A 96 -2.56 -1.77 14.00
CA THR A 96 -2.33 -2.86 13.03
C THR A 96 -3.58 -3.25 12.24
N ILE A 97 -4.75 -2.76 12.65
CA ILE A 97 -6.01 -3.04 11.98
C ILE A 97 -6.16 -2.06 10.83
N LYS A 98 -6.16 -2.56 9.60
CA LYS A 98 -6.38 -1.78 8.38
C LYS A 98 -7.86 -1.82 7.99
N PRO A 99 -8.43 -0.75 7.42
CA PRO A 99 -9.79 -0.79 6.88
C PRO A 99 -9.88 -1.86 5.78
N GLN A 100 -10.94 -2.66 5.87
CA GLN A 100 -11.28 -3.66 4.87
C GLN A 100 -12.41 -3.12 3.99
N TYR A 101 -12.29 -3.34 2.70
CA TYR A 101 -13.32 -3.07 1.71
C TYR A 101 -13.72 -4.37 1.03
N GLU A 102 -15.02 -4.54 0.76
CA GLU A 102 -15.56 -5.76 0.16
C GLU A 102 -16.67 -5.44 -0.82
N GLY A 103 -16.87 -6.32 -1.81
CA GLY A 103 -17.95 -6.21 -2.80
C GLY A 103 -17.49 -6.40 -4.23
N THR A 104 -18.16 -5.69 -5.14
CA THR A 104 -17.87 -5.73 -6.58
C THR A 104 -17.73 -4.31 -7.11
N GLY A 105 -16.54 -3.97 -7.59
CA GLY A 105 -16.27 -2.62 -8.07
C GLY A 105 -14.79 -2.35 -8.25
N VAL A 106 -14.45 -1.07 -8.30
CA VAL A 106 -13.07 -0.60 -8.44
C VAL A 106 -12.78 0.42 -7.36
N ILE A 107 -11.63 0.27 -6.73
CA ILE A 107 -11.07 1.23 -5.76
C ILE A 107 -9.79 1.81 -6.36
N VAL A 108 -9.56 3.10 -6.20
CA VAL A 108 -8.33 3.78 -6.64
C VAL A 108 -7.75 4.57 -5.47
N THR A 109 -6.43 4.45 -5.29
CA THR A 109 -5.71 5.16 -4.24
C THR A 109 -5.40 6.60 -4.62
N GLU A 110 -5.01 7.41 -3.62
CA GLU A 110 -4.44 8.73 -3.88
C GLU A 110 -3.21 8.63 -4.80
N PRO A 111 -3.00 9.59 -5.69
CA PRO A 111 -1.84 9.60 -6.56
C PRO A 111 -0.57 9.95 -5.77
N SER A 112 0.51 9.23 -6.05
CA SER A 112 1.83 9.51 -5.49
C SER A 112 2.91 9.44 -6.58
N TYR A 113 4.11 9.92 -6.27
CA TYR A 113 5.30 9.75 -7.12
C TYR A 113 6.14 8.54 -6.71
N LYS A 114 5.69 7.77 -5.73
CA LYS A 114 6.32 6.54 -5.28
C LYS A 114 6.10 5.39 -6.26
N TYR A 115 6.80 4.30 -6.03
CA TYR A 115 6.68 3.07 -6.79
C TYR A 115 5.82 2.07 -6.01
N TYR A 116 5.00 1.30 -6.75
CA TYR A 116 4.20 0.23 -6.18
C TYR A 116 4.80 -1.11 -6.59
N ILE A 117 5.10 -1.95 -5.60
CA ILE A 117 5.62 -3.29 -5.77
C ILE A 117 4.54 -4.27 -5.33
N ILE A 118 4.16 -5.18 -6.21
CA ILE A 118 3.14 -6.21 -5.90
C ILE A 118 3.86 -7.53 -5.67
N GLU A 119 3.91 -7.96 -4.41
CA GLU A 119 4.51 -9.23 -4.00
C GLU A 119 3.44 -10.30 -3.75
N ASP A 120 3.81 -11.55 -3.97
CA ASP A 120 3.03 -12.70 -3.55
C ASP A 120 3.71 -13.34 -2.34
N LEU A 121 3.01 -13.44 -1.21
CA LEU A 121 3.60 -14.01 0.00
C LEU A 121 4.00 -15.47 -0.15
N ASP A 122 3.40 -16.17 -1.11
CA ASP A 122 3.78 -17.57 -1.40
C ASP A 122 5.22 -17.66 -1.93
N ASP A 123 5.71 -16.63 -2.64
CA ASP A 123 7.11 -16.51 -3.08
C ASP A 123 8.08 -16.24 -1.91
N TRP A 124 7.56 -15.83 -0.74
CA TRP A 124 8.28 -15.49 0.49
C TRP A 124 8.04 -16.51 1.61
N ASN A 125 7.71 -17.76 1.29
CA ASN A 125 7.38 -18.79 2.28
C ASN A 125 6.25 -18.41 3.24
N GLY A 126 5.31 -17.59 2.78
CA GLY A 126 4.14 -17.16 3.54
C GLY A 126 4.40 -16.11 4.61
N ALA A 127 5.56 -15.46 4.61
CA ALA A 127 5.87 -14.42 5.59
C ALA A 127 6.83 -13.35 5.06
N MET A 128 6.54 -12.09 5.37
CA MET A 128 7.37 -10.93 5.04
C MET A 128 7.27 -9.92 6.19
N CYS A 129 8.39 -9.30 6.57
CA CYS A 129 8.37 -8.13 7.44
C CYS A 129 8.89 -6.92 6.67
N VAL A 130 8.17 -5.81 6.74
CA VAL A 130 8.49 -4.57 6.04
C VAL A 130 8.55 -3.42 7.04
N GLU A 131 9.25 -2.37 6.69
CA GLU A 131 9.21 -1.12 7.43
C GLU A 131 7.78 -0.56 7.46
N ASP A 132 7.38 -0.01 8.60
CA ASP A 132 6.09 0.68 8.70
C ASP A 132 6.08 1.88 7.74
N GLY A 133 4.98 2.05 7.02
CA GLY A 133 4.85 3.05 5.97
C GLY A 133 5.05 2.53 4.54
N LEU A 134 5.65 1.35 4.34
CA LEU A 134 5.70 0.73 3.02
C LEU A 134 4.39 0.02 2.63
N TYR A 135 3.58 -0.38 3.59
CA TYR A 135 2.34 -1.09 3.32
C TYR A 135 1.29 -0.17 2.66
N CYS A 136 0.75 -0.60 1.53
CA CYS A 136 -0.35 0.07 0.83
C CYS A 136 -1.66 -0.73 0.89
N ALA A 137 -1.63 -2.00 0.47
CA ALA A 137 -2.81 -2.86 0.43
C ALA A 137 -2.44 -4.35 0.50
N SER A 138 -3.41 -5.21 0.83
CA SER A 138 -3.26 -6.66 0.74
C SER A 138 -4.58 -7.38 0.54
N GLU A 139 -4.53 -8.58 -0.01
CA GLU A 139 -5.65 -9.52 0.07
C GLU A 139 -5.96 -9.83 1.54
N THR A 140 -7.23 -10.08 1.87
CA THR A 140 -7.67 -10.28 3.26
C THR A 140 -7.20 -11.60 3.90
N LYS A 141 -6.64 -12.51 3.09
CA LYS A 141 -5.98 -13.73 3.59
C LYS A 141 -4.63 -13.45 4.25
N VAL A 142 -4.09 -12.25 4.04
CA VAL A 142 -2.86 -11.78 4.67
C VAL A 142 -3.17 -11.20 6.03
N SER A 143 -2.60 -11.78 7.06
CA SER A 143 -2.67 -11.28 8.43
C SER A 143 -1.55 -10.27 8.69
N LEU A 144 -1.87 -9.21 9.41
CA LEU A 144 -0.99 -8.10 9.74
C LEU A 144 -0.68 -8.12 11.24
N SER A 145 0.59 -7.99 11.60
CA SER A 145 1.03 -7.86 12.98
C SER A 145 2.24 -6.93 13.07
N THR A 146 2.38 -6.20 14.18
CA THR A 146 3.59 -5.41 14.43
C THR A 146 4.62 -6.25 15.18
N SER A 147 5.89 -6.07 14.81
CA SER A 147 7.03 -6.62 15.51
C SER A 147 7.97 -5.50 15.93
N MET A 148 8.30 -5.44 17.20
CA MET A 148 9.30 -4.49 17.70
C MET A 148 10.69 -5.06 17.44
N ILE A 149 11.54 -4.29 16.76
CA ILE A 149 12.96 -4.63 16.61
C ILE A 149 13.63 -4.36 17.96
N LYS A 150 14.00 -5.43 18.67
CA LYS A 150 14.86 -5.31 19.85
C LYS A 150 16.28 -4.99 19.36
N SER A 151 16.74 -3.77 19.59
CA SER A 151 18.14 -3.42 19.38
C SER A 151 19.02 -4.35 20.23
N VAL A 152 19.98 -5.02 19.58
CA VAL A 152 20.96 -5.93 20.24
C VAL A 152 21.90 -5.17 21.17
N SER A 153 21.97 -3.86 21.11
CA SER A 153 22.95 -3.02 21.84
C SER A 153 22.41 -2.34 23.10
N GLY A 154 21.17 -2.61 23.54
CA GLY A 154 20.65 -2.06 24.81
C GLY A 154 20.58 -0.53 24.91
N GLN A 155 20.96 0.20 23.88
CA GLN A 155 20.78 1.65 23.78
C GLN A 155 19.54 1.90 22.93
N THR A 156 18.49 2.36 23.57
CA THR A 156 17.32 2.95 22.93
C THR A 156 17.77 4.18 22.14
N ILE A 157 17.90 4.05 20.85
CA ILE A 157 18.07 5.21 19.95
C ILE A 157 16.70 5.84 19.84
N GLY A 158 16.41 6.81 20.69
CA GLY A 158 15.15 7.54 20.73
C GLY A 158 13.99 6.75 21.34
N ASP A 159 13.02 7.45 21.91
CA ASP A 159 11.79 6.91 22.51
C ASP A 159 10.79 6.33 21.45
N GLU A 160 11.14 6.37 20.16
CA GLU A 160 10.38 5.81 19.06
C GLU A 160 11.00 4.46 18.65
N GLY A 161 10.44 3.37 19.18
CA GLY A 161 10.83 2.01 18.78
C GLY A 161 10.63 1.83 17.26
N LEU A 162 11.63 1.28 16.57
CA LEU A 162 11.49 0.85 15.18
C LEU A 162 10.52 -0.34 15.14
N PHE A 163 9.34 -0.09 14.61
CA PHE A 163 8.33 -1.11 14.42
C PHE A 163 8.36 -1.59 12.97
N ASN A 164 8.40 -2.89 12.78
CA ASN A 164 8.18 -3.52 11.49
C ASN A 164 6.77 -4.05 11.41
N LEU A 165 6.14 -3.91 10.27
CA LEU A 165 4.89 -4.58 9.95
C LEU A 165 5.22 -5.96 9.39
N CYS A 166 4.75 -7.02 10.06
CA CYS A 166 4.90 -8.40 9.61
C CYS A 166 3.60 -8.88 8.96
N LEU A 167 3.73 -9.36 7.75
CA LEU A 167 2.69 -9.87 6.86
C LEU A 167 2.82 -11.39 6.84
N LYS A 168 1.71 -12.14 7.11
CA LYS A 168 1.71 -13.60 7.14
C LYS A 168 0.47 -14.16 6.47
N GLY A 169 0.60 -15.31 5.81
CA GLY A 169 -0.46 -16.02 5.15
C GLY A 169 -0.14 -16.28 3.68
N SER A 170 -1.17 -16.44 2.87
CA SER A 170 -1.09 -16.61 1.42
C SER A 170 -1.82 -15.48 0.74
N GLY A 171 -1.29 -14.97 -0.37
CA GLY A 171 -1.92 -13.92 -1.14
C GLY A 171 -1.01 -12.73 -1.40
N LYS A 172 -1.57 -11.74 -2.09
CA LYS A 172 -0.81 -10.61 -2.61
C LYS A 172 -0.81 -9.43 -1.67
N VAL A 173 0.34 -8.78 -1.63
CA VAL A 173 0.61 -7.52 -0.89
C VAL A 173 1.09 -6.47 -1.86
N VAL A 174 0.71 -5.24 -1.60
CA VAL A 174 1.20 -4.08 -2.34
C VAL A 174 1.98 -3.19 -1.38
N LEU A 175 3.23 -2.95 -1.75
CA LEU A 175 4.13 -2.03 -1.06
C LEU A 175 4.27 -0.74 -1.87
N GLU A 176 4.32 0.39 -1.18
CA GLU A 176 4.57 1.71 -1.76
C GLU A 176 5.89 2.24 -1.21
N CYS A 177 6.88 2.40 -2.07
CA CYS A 177 8.23 2.79 -1.66
C CYS A 177 8.86 3.84 -2.60
N ASP A 178 9.93 4.46 -2.15
CA ASP A 178 10.64 5.51 -2.90
C ASP A 178 11.61 4.92 -3.93
N VAL A 179 11.83 3.59 -3.91
CA VAL A 179 12.80 2.88 -4.76
C VAL A 179 12.03 1.98 -5.74
N PRO A 180 12.35 2.01 -7.05
CA PRO A 180 11.79 1.08 -8.02
C PRO A 180 12.29 -0.35 -7.79
N GLN A 181 11.51 -1.33 -8.25
CA GLN A 181 11.83 -2.75 -8.05
C GLN A 181 13.19 -3.14 -8.66
N GLU A 182 13.58 -2.51 -9.76
CA GLU A 182 14.82 -2.75 -10.47
C GLU A 182 16.08 -2.31 -9.68
N GLU A 183 15.91 -1.46 -8.67
CA GLU A 183 17.01 -1.00 -7.81
C GLU A 183 17.09 -1.76 -6.48
N LEU A 184 16.17 -2.71 -6.24
CA LEU A 184 16.21 -3.54 -5.03
C LEU A 184 17.31 -4.59 -5.12
N ILE A 185 18.03 -4.78 -4.02
CA ILE A 185 19.08 -5.79 -3.89
C ILE A 185 18.57 -6.88 -2.95
N THR A 186 18.62 -8.14 -3.42
CA THR A 186 18.32 -9.32 -2.60
C THR A 186 19.60 -9.87 -2.01
N ILE A 187 19.61 -10.10 -0.70
CA ILE A 187 20.72 -10.73 0.01
C ILE A 187 20.18 -11.95 0.76
N ASP A 188 20.69 -13.12 0.40
CA ASP A 188 20.38 -14.36 1.10
C ASP A 188 21.25 -14.49 2.35
N LEU A 189 20.62 -14.63 3.52
CA LEU A 189 21.30 -14.86 4.77
C LEU A 189 21.30 -16.36 5.07
N HIS A 190 22.47 -16.97 5.09
CA HIS A 190 22.67 -18.36 5.51
C HIS A 190 23.13 -18.38 6.96
N ASN A 191 22.40 -19.12 7.82
CA ASN A 191 22.80 -19.40 9.21
C ASN A 191 23.77 -20.56 9.26
#